data_e8cad459933e5cf35f186e1cbc406778
#
_entry.id   e8cad459933e5cf35f186e1cbc406778
#
_cell.length_a   1.000
_cell.length_b   1.000
_cell.length_c   1.000
_cell.angle_alpha   90.00
_cell.angle_beta   90.00
_cell.angle_gamma   90.00
#
_symmetry.space_group_name_H-M   'P 1'
#
loop_
_entity.id
_entity.type
_entity.pdbx_description
1 polymer ?
#
loop_
_entity_poly.entity_id
_entity_poly.type
_entity_poly.pdbx_seq_one_letter_code
_entity_poly.pdbx_strand_id
1 'polypeptide(L)'
;MRTDHLRSVPLDTICHYSVEVRSGFVTFVGRPNVGKSTLLNAICGTKVSIVSNKPQTTRTRVRGVHHSDDCQIVFVDTPGIHKPVTALGERVNATALDSVNDVEVVCLLIDACKPFGRGDQWVADRVDIENAFVVVNKTDKASKEQVLSQLQAVSVLNAAEYFPVSAVTGHGVPELLSALQARMPEGPAYYPVEMVSDTEESLWVAELVREQLLAVLKDELPYSVATRVTEWEWPRVRCEIYGERESQKGMVIGKGGDLLKKVGIEVRKQLPKGAYLELHVTVDKDWQQRPDRLERLGY
;
A
#
# COMPACT_ATOMS: atom_id res chain seq x y z
N MET A 1 -23.96 28.86 26.13
CA MET A 1 -24.46 27.76 27.02
C MET A 1 -24.70 26.57 26.09
N ARG A 2 -23.93 25.60 26.12
CA ARG A 2 -23.38 24.52 26.88
C ARG A 2 -22.13 23.95 26.18
N THR A 3 -21.02 24.16 26.77
CA THR A 3 -19.85 23.33 26.71
C THR A 3 -20.15 22.08 27.50
N ASP A 4 -19.95 20.90 26.94
CA ASP A 4 -19.61 19.66 27.66
C ASP A 4 -19.55 18.54 26.64
N HIS A 5 -18.34 17.98 26.46
CA HIS A 5 -18.03 16.55 26.67
C HIS A 5 -16.66 16.20 26.10
N LEU A 6 -15.64 16.79 26.71
CA LEU A 6 -14.38 16.07 26.85
C LEU A 6 -14.53 15.21 28.09
N ARG A 7 -15.10 14.04 27.99
CA ARG A 7 -14.97 13.01 29.04
C ARG A 7 -13.60 12.40 28.92
N SER A 8 -12.73 12.77 29.84
CA SER A 8 -11.52 12.00 30.16
C SER A 8 -11.94 10.56 30.44
N VAL A 9 -11.52 9.63 29.58
CA VAL A 9 -11.64 8.21 29.84
C VAL A 9 -10.76 7.93 31.05
N PRO A 10 -11.26 7.30 32.12
CA PRO A 10 -10.46 6.96 33.28
C PRO A 10 -9.34 5.99 32.87
N LEU A 11 -8.11 6.24 33.34
CA LEU A 11 -6.94 5.39 33.14
C LEU A 11 -7.11 3.96 33.68
N ASP A 12 -8.15 3.68 34.43
CA ASP A 12 -8.47 2.37 35.01
C ASP A 12 -9.24 1.43 34.04
N THR A 13 -9.54 1.86 32.82
CA THR A 13 -10.18 1.02 31.79
C THR A 13 -9.18 0.45 30.80
N ILE A 14 -7.88 0.43 31.15
CA ILE A 14 -6.92 -0.47 30.53
C ILE A 14 -7.14 -1.86 31.16
N CYS A 15 -8.33 -2.39 30.97
CA CYS A 15 -8.67 -3.76 31.30
C CYS A 15 -8.01 -4.68 30.25
N HIS A 16 -6.98 -5.37 30.66
CA HIS A 16 -6.58 -6.72 30.32
C HIS A 16 -7.50 -7.43 29.30
N TYR A 17 -7.37 -7.12 28.03
CA TYR A 17 -7.67 -8.09 27.00
C TYR A 17 -6.41 -8.94 26.78
N SER A 18 -6.08 -9.76 27.78
CA SER A 18 -5.28 -10.94 27.58
C SER A 18 -6.19 -12.06 27.03
N VAL A 19 -6.88 -11.83 25.94
CA VAL A 19 -7.27 -12.93 25.09
C VAL A 19 -5.97 -13.33 24.41
N GLU A 20 -5.45 -14.51 24.75
CA GLU A 20 -4.36 -15.12 24.01
C GLU A 20 -4.88 -15.36 22.61
N VAL A 21 -4.62 -14.42 21.71
CA VAL A 21 -4.92 -14.52 20.29
C VAL A 21 -3.64 -14.88 19.57
N ARG A 22 -3.75 -15.45 18.41
CA ARG A 22 -2.62 -15.54 17.51
C ARG A 22 -2.42 -14.20 16.81
N SER A 23 -1.22 -13.68 16.81
CA SER A 23 -0.95 -12.39 16.18
C SER A 23 0.44 -12.32 15.58
N GLY A 24 0.58 -11.61 14.47
CA GLY A 24 1.86 -11.46 13.80
C GLY A 24 1.77 -10.56 12.57
N PHE A 25 2.92 -10.41 11.91
CA PHE A 25 3.10 -9.57 10.75
C PHE A 25 3.28 -10.40 9.49
N VAL A 26 2.69 -9.94 8.39
CA VAL A 26 2.85 -10.52 7.06
C VAL A 26 3.25 -9.41 6.10
N THR A 27 4.27 -9.64 5.28
CA THR A 27 4.64 -8.67 4.24
C THR A 27 4.38 -9.21 2.85
N PHE A 28 3.95 -8.30 1.95
CA PHE A 28 3.81 -8.58 0.54
C PHE A 28 5.01 -8.05 -0.24
N VAL A 29 5.73 -8.93 -0.88
CA VAL A 29 6.83 -8.58 -1.79
C VAL A 29 6.49 -8.98 -3.22
N GLY A 30 7.14 -8.37 -4.18
CA GLY A 30 6.92 -8.68 -5.60
C GLY A 30 7.18 -7.47 -6.48
N ARG A 31 7.20 -7.71 -7.78
CA ARG A 31 7.39 -6.65 -8.78
C ARG A 31 6.29 -5.57 -8.69
N PRO A 32 6.52 -4.37 -9.25
CA PRO A 32 5.46 -3.40 -9.42
C PRO A 32 4.26 -3.98 -10.18
N ASN A 33 3.05 -3.58 -9.77
CA ASN A 33 1.78 -3.94 -10.41
C ASN A 33 1.39 -5.44 -10.38
N VAL A 34 1.98 -6.26 -9.54
CA VAL A 34 1.53 -7.65 -9.32
C VAL A 34 0.24 -7.74 -8.48
N GLY A 35 -0.17 -6.63 -7.83
CA GLY A 35 -1.44 -6.52 -7.10
C GLY A 35 -1.32 -6.57 -5.57
N LYS A 36 -0.16 -6.22 -4.99
CA LYS A 36 0.06 -6.19 -3.53
C LYS A 36 -0.98 -5.35 -2.80
N SER A 37 -1.10 -4.08 -3.12
CA SER A 37 -2.06 -3.15 -2.50
C SER A 37 -3.52 -3.56 -2.76
N THR A 38 -3.81 -4.18 -3.91
CA THR A 38 -5.15 -4.70 -4.22
C THR A 38 -5.49 -5.87 -3.30
N LEU A 39 -4.53 -6.78 -3.09
CA LEU A 39 -4.69 -7.92 -2.19
C LEU A 39 -4.85 -7.46 -0.74
N LEU A 40 -4.04 -6.49 -0.30
CA LEU A 40 -4.19 -5.88 1.03
C LEU A 40 -5.60 -5.33 1.24
N ASN A 41 -6.10 -4.53 0.31
CA ASN A 41 -7.44 -3.95 0.39
C ASN A 41 -8.53 -5.04 0.41
N ALA A 42 -8.37 -6.12 -0.37
CA ALA A 42 -9.30 -7.24 -0.37
C ALA A 42 -9.34 -7.98 0.97
N ILE A 43 -8.18 -8.19 1.59
CA ILE A 43 -8.05 -8.84 2.91
C ILE A 43 -8.64 -7.96 4.02
N CYS A 44 -8.37 -6.67 4.01
CA CYS A 44 -8.90 -5.74 5.00
C CYS A 44 -10.40 -5.40 4.81
N GLY A 45 -10.99 -5.81 3.67
CA GLY A 45 -12.39 -5.50 3.35
C GLY A 45 -12.68 -4.00 3.12
N THR A 46 -11.65 -3.18 3.13
CA THR A 46 -11.71 -1.72 2.91
C THR A 46 -10.44 -1.21 2.25
N LYS A 47 -10.51 0.02 1.74
CA LYS A 47 -9.35 0.65 1.09
C LYS A 47 -8.39 1.24 2.13
N VAL A 48 -7.26 0.60 2.34
CA VAL A 48 -6.17 1.05 3.22
C VAL A 48 -4.91 1.46 2.45
N SER A 49 -4.78 1.02 1.20
CA SER A 49 -3.69 1.38 0.30
C SER A 49 -4.22 1.85 -1.05
N ILE A 50 -3.55 2.81 -1.67
CA ILE A 50 -3.93 3.28 -3.01
C ILE A 50 -3.57 2.27 -4.08
N VAL A 51 -4.36 2.25 -5.15
CA VAL A 51 -4.18 1.30 -6.26
C VAL A 51 -4.04 2.04 -7.59
N SER A 52 -3.06 1.66 -8.39
CA SER A 52 -2.89 2.20 -9.75
C SER A 52 -2.26 1.18 -10.68
N ASN A 53 -2.48 1.35 -11.98
CA ASN A 53 -1.78 0.58 -13.03
C ASN A 53 -0.35 1.08 -13.29
N LYS A 54 0.07 2.17 -12.64
CA LYS A 54 1.41 2.72 -12.80
C LYS A 54 2.39 2.01 -11.87
N PRO A 55 3.64 1.73 -12.29
CA PRO A 55 4.67 1.27 -11.37
C PRO A 55 4.92 2.26 -10.24
N GLN A 56 5.45 1.78 -9.10
CA GLN A 56 5.76 2.61 -7.93
C GLN A 56 4.54 3.34 -7.35
N THR A 57 3.39 2.68 -7.36
CA THR A 57 2.17 3.22 -6.73
C THR A 57 2.37 3.38 -5.22
N THR A 58 2.79 2.35 -4.52
CA THR A 58 3.19 2.41 -3.11
C THR A 58 4.61 2.93 -3.02
N ARG A 59 4.86 3.97 -2.24
CA ARG A 59 6.19 4.56 -2.00
C ARG A 59 6.60 4.52 -0.54
N THR A 60 5.63 4.42 0.35
CA THR A 60 5.80 4.31 1.79
C THR A 60 5.24 2.98 2.27
N ARG A 61 5.64 2.56 3.46
CA ARG A 61 5.09 1.38 4.11
C ARG A 61 3.66 1.68 4.58
N VAL A 62 2.70 0.85 4.19
CA VAL A 62 1.31 0.94 4.62
C VAL A 62 0.97 -0.30 5.42
N ARG A 63 0.34 -0.14 6.59
CA ARG A 63 -0.14 -1.25 7.40
C ARG A 63 -1.65 -1.38 7.28
N GLY A 64 -2.10 -2.61 7.03
CA GLY A 64 -3.50 -2.99 7.10
C GLY A 64 -3.69 -4.10 8.12
N VAL A 65 -4.73 -4.02 8.93
CA VAL A 65 -5.00 -4.98 10.00
C VAL A 65 -6.22 -5.82 9.65
N HIS A 66 -6.04 -7.12 9.69
CA HIS A 66 -7.13 -8.08 9.56
C HIS A 66 -7.39 -8.72 10.92
N HIS A 67 -8.66 -8.70 11.33
CA HIS A 67 -9.13 -9.29 12.59
C HIS A 67 -10.03 -10.50 12.29
N SER A 68 -9.83 -11.56 13.04
CA SER A 68 -10.77 -12.67 13.20
C SER A 68 -10.98 -12.96 14.69
N ASP A 69 -11.85 -13.90 15.03
CA ASP A 69 -12.22 -14.17 16.43
C ASP A 69 -11.01 -14.55 17.31
N ASP A 70 -10.03 -15.24 16.73
CA ASP A 70 -8.88 -15.81 17.44
C ASP A 70 -7.52 -15.37 16.86
N CYS A 71 -7.50 -14.46 15.88
CA CYS A 71 -6.26 -14.07 15.23
C CYS A 71 -6.28 -12.62 14.72
N GLN A 72 -5.15 -11.93 14.90
CA GLN A 72 -4.90 -10.62 14.29
C GLN A 72 -3.67 -10.70 13.40
N ILE A 73 -3.82 -10.34 12.12
CA ILE A 73 -2.69 -10.26 11.19
C ILE A 73 -2.48 -8.81 10.77
N VAL A 74 -1.27 -8.32 10.97
CA VAL A 74 -0.83 -7.00 10.49
C VAL A 74 -0.12 -7.18 9.15
N PHE A 75 -0.77 -6.79 8.09
CA PHE A 75 -0.20 -6.81 6.75
C PHE A 75 0.60 -5.54 6.48
N VAL A 76 1.81 -5.72 5.98
CA VAL A 76 2.69 -4.62 5.58
C VAL A 76 2.75 -4.58 4.06
N ASP A 77 2.04 -3.62 3.43
CA ASP A 77 2.18 -3.34 1.99
C ASP A 77 3.48 -2.59 1.75
N THR A 78 4.30 -3.17 0.91
CA THR A 78 5.60 -2.61 0.58
C THR A 78 5.61 -2.08 -0.85
N PRO A 79 6.45 -1.09 -1.13
CA PRO A 79 6.74 -0.70 -2.50
C PRO A 79 7.16 -1.90 -3.35
N GLY A 80 6.84 -1.84 -4.65
CA GLY A 80 7.29 -2.87 -5.59
C GLY A 80 8.80 -2.82 -5.77
N ILE A 81 9.47 -3.94 -5.52
CA ILE A 81 10.92 -4.04 -5.63
C ILE A 81 11.33 -4.07 -7.10
N HIS A 82 12.26 -3.20 -7.49
CA HIS A 82 12.78 -3.09 -8.86
C HIS A 82 14.20 -2.51 -8.85
N LYS A 83 14.91 -2.58 -9.98
CA LYS A 83 16.24 -1.96 -10.08
C LYS A 83 16.13 -0.44 -9.96
N PRO A 84 16.71 0.19 -8.92
CA PRO A 84 16.59 1.63 -8.69
C PRO A 84 17.36 2.45 -9.73
N VAL A 85 16.87 3.65 -10.04
CA VAL A 85 17.50 4.61 -10.97
C VAL A 85 17.64 5.99 -10.30
N THR A 86 16.92 6.23 -9.19
CA THR A 86 16.92 7.50 -8.46
C THR A 86 17.14 7.25 -6.97
N ALA A 87 17.54 8.26 -6.20
CA ALA A 87 17.66 8.17 -4.75
C ALA A 87 16.31 7.80 -4.10
N LEU A 88 15.20 8.31 -4.62
CA LEU A 88 13.86 7.86 -4.23
C LEU A 88 13.70 6.34 -4.45
N GLY A 89 14.10 5.82 -5.62
CA GLY A 89 14.01 4.40 -5.94
C GLY A 89 14.85 3.52 -5.02
N GLU A 90 16.04 3.96 -4.63
CA GLU A 90 16.90 3.28 -3.66
C GLU A 90 16.23 3.22 -2.28
N ARG A 91 15.70 4.34 -1.82
CA ARG A 91 15.03 4.45 -0.52
C ARG A 91 13.75 3.60 -0.45
N VAL A 92 12.97 3.62 -1.51
CA VAL A 92 11.77 2.79 -1.68
C VAL A 92 12.11 1.28 -1.65
N ASN A 93 13.19 0.86 -2.32
CA ASN A 93 13.65 -0.53 -2.26
C ASN A 93 14.18 -0.91 -0.87
N ALA A 94 14.93 -0.04 -0.21
CA ALA A 94 15.41 -0.28 1.16
C ALA A 94 14.22 -0.50 2.11
N THR A 95 13.21 0.36 2.07
CA THR A 95 11.96 0.22 2.86
C THR A 95 11.26 -1.11 2.61
N ALA A 96 11.23 -1.59 1.35
CA ALA A 96 10.62 -2.88 1.01
C ALA A 96 11.43 -4.07 1.55
N LEU A 97 12.76 -4.01 1.46
CA LEU A 97 13.64 -5.08 1.95
C LEU A 97 13.70 -5.12 3.49
N ASP A 98 13.71 -3.97 4.16
CA ASP A 98 13.67 -3.91 5.63
C ASP A 98 12.40 -4.55 6.20
N SER A 99 11.31 -4.50 5.43
CA SER A 99 10.02 -5.09 5.86
C SER A 99 9.99 -6.61 5.81
N VAL A 100 11.02 -7.27 5.28
CA VAL A 100 11.10 -8.75 5.19
C VAL A 100 11.69 -9.36 6.48
N ASN A 101 12.46 -8.57 7.25
CA ASN A 101 13.28 -9.13 8.33
C ASN A 101 12.51 -9.39 9.64
N ASP A 102 11.39 -8.69 9.87
CA ASP A 102 10.66 -8.70 11.14
C ASP A 102 9.19 -9.13 10.95
N VAL A 103 8.96 -10.20 10.18
CA VAL A 103 7.61 -10.71 9.89
C VAL A 103 7.57 -12.23 10.01
N GLU A 104 6.42 -12.78 10.41
CA GLU A 104 6.19 -14.21 10.52
C GLU A 104 6.10 -14.90 9.16
N VAL A 105 5.53 -14.21 8.16
CA VAL A 105 5.40 -14.76 6.80
C VAL A 105 5.67 -13.70 5.75
N VAL A 106 6.46 -14.06 4.76
CA VAL A 106 6.64 -13.30 3.53
C VAL A 106 5.76 -13.90 2.44
N CYS A 107 4.93 -13.07 1.79
CA CYS A 107 4.17 -13.48 0.61
C CYS A 107 4.81 -12.90 -0.66
N LEU A 108 5.39 -13.74 -1.48
CA LEU A 108 5.91 -13.38 -2.81
C LEU A 108 4.77 -13.39 -3.83
N LEU A 109 4.37 -12.22 -4.31
CA LEU A 109 3.30 -12.08 -5.29
C LEU A 109 3.85 -12.14 -6.73
N ILE A 110 3.22 -12.99 -7.52
CA ILE A 110 3.51 -13.22 -8.95
C ILE A 110 2.24 -12.92 -9.77
N ASP A 111 2.40 -12.33 -10.94
CA ASP A 111 1.30 -12.03 -11.88
C ASP A 111 0.99 -13.26 -12.75
N ALA A 112 -0.20 -13.85 -12.61
CA ALA A 112 -0.62 -15.02 -13.38
C ALA A 112 -0.66 -14.79 -14.90
N CYS A 113 -0.81 -13.52 -15.34
CA CYS A 113 -0.90 -13.16 -16.75
C CYS A 113 0.46 -13.00 -17.43
N LYS A 114 1.57 -13.07 -16.69
CA LYS A 114 2.91 -12.81 -17.20
C LYS A 114 3.85 -13.96 -16.82
N PRO A 115 4.68 -14.45 -17.75
CA PRO A 115 5.65 -15.50 -17.42
C PRO A 115 6.56 -15.09 -16.26
N PHE A 116 6.84 -16.04 -15.37
CA PHE A 116 7.87 -15.88 -14.33
C PHE A 116 9.20 -15.55 -15.01
N GLY A 117 9.82 -14.46 -14.62
CA GLY A 117 10.97 -13.94 -15.32
C GLY A 117 12.07 -13.43 -14.39
N ARG A 118 13.14 -12.87 -14.99
CA ARG A 118 14.31 -12.38 -14.26
C ARG A 118 13.98 -11.40 -13.13
N GLY A 119 12.93 -10.57 -13.31
CA GLY A 119 12.52 -9.61 -12.28
C GLY A 119 11.84 -10.28 -11.09
N ASP A 120 11.08 -11.36 -11.33
CA ASP A 120 10.44 -12.14 -10.27
C ASP A 120 11.50 -12.95 -9.52
N GLN A 121 12.42 -13.59 -10.26
CA GLN A 121 13.56 -14.30 -9.68
C GLN A 121 14.42 -13.37 -8.82
N TRP A 122 14.69 -12.15 -9.30
CA TRP A 122 15.48 -11.18 -8.56
C TRP A 122 14.85 -10.80 -7.21
N VAL A 123 13.51 -10.77 -7.12
CA VAL A 123 12.80 -10.58 -5.85
C VAL A 123 12.87 -11.85 -5.00
N ALA A 124 12.64 -13.02 -5.59
CA ALA A 124 12.70 -14.31 -4.89
C ALA A 124 14.08 -14.56 -4.23
N ASP A 125 15.17 -14.18 -4.90
CA ASP A 125 16.55 -14.31 -4.40
C ASP A 125 16.85 -13.45 -3.15
N ARG A 126 15.92 -12.56 -2.74
CA ARG A 126 16.08 -11.60 -1.63
C ARG A 126 15.18 -11.88 -0.45
N VAL A 127 14.44 -12.96 -0.49
CA VAL A 127 13.57 -13.40 0.59
C VAL A 127 13.95 -14.82 1.00
N ASP A 128 13.64 -15.19 2.23
CA ASP A 128 13.71 -16.58 2.67
C ASP A 128 12.58 -17.37 2.02
N ILE A 129 12.84 -17.86 0.81
CA ILE A 129 11.82 -18.43 -0.06
C ILE A 129 11.28 -19.76 0.50
N GLU A 130 12.08 -20.53 1.22
CA GLU A 130 11.68 -21.82 1.80
C GLU A 130 10.57 -21.65 2.86
N ASN A 131 10.55 -20.51 3.53
CA ASN A 131 9.53 -20.15 4.52
C ASN A 131 8.47 -19.20 3.96
N ALA A 132 8.59 -18.74 2.71
CA ALA A 132 7.67 -17.82 2.08
C ALA A 132 6.44 -18.53 1.48
N PHE A 133 5.34 -17.78 1.35
CA PHE A 133 4.19 -18.17 0.54
C PHE A 133 4.29 -17.53 -0.84
N VAL A 134 4.11 -18.32 -1.90
CA VAL A 134 4.04 -17.80 -3.27
C VAL A 134 2.58 -17.60 -3.65
N VAL A 135 2.21 -16.36 -3.95
CA VAL A 135 0.83 -15.96 -4.29
C VAL A 135 0.76 -15.64 -5.78
N VAL A 136 0.19 -16.53 -6.57
CA VAL A 136 -0.05 -16.32 -8.01
C VAL A 136 -1.35 -15.56 -8.19
N ASN A 137 -1.25 -14.23 -8.30
CA ASN A 137 -2.38 -13.29 -8.31
C ASN A 137 -2.88 -13.01 -9.73
N LYS A 138 -4.08 -12.43 -9.83
CA LYS A 138 -4.82 -12.07 -11.05
C LYS A 138 -5.33 -13.27 -11.85
N THR A 139 -5.71 -14.31 -11.16
CA THR A 139 -6.31 -15.50 -11.78
C THR A 139 -7.63 -15.20 -12.52
N ASP A 140 -8.29 -14.07 -12.21
CA ASP A 140 -9.46 -13.54 -12.91
C ASP A 140 -9.17 -13.10 -14.35
N LYS A 141 -7.90 -12.78 -14.66
CA LYS A 141 -7.45 -12.31 -15.98
C LYS A 141 -6.66 -13.35 -16.77
N ALA A 142 -6.24 -14.42 -16.12
CA ALA A 142 -5.46 -15.49 -16.72
C ALA A 142 -6.33 -16.69 -17.12
N SER A 143 -5.97 -17.41 -18.18
CA SER A 143 -6.60 -18.69 -18.46
C SER A 143 -6.12 -19.75 -17.46
N LYS A 144 -6.89 -20.85 -17.34
CA LYS A 144 -6.50 -21.97 -16.46
C LYS A 144 -5.12 -22.54 -16.81
N GLU A 145 -4.80 -22.61 -18.10
CA GLU A 145 -3.51 -23.07 -18.60
C GLU A 145 -2.38 -22.11 -18.21
N GLN A 146 -2.62 -20.80 -18.25
CA GLN A 146 -1.67 -19.80 -17.78
C GLN A 146 -1.41 -19.92 -16.29
N VAL A 147 -2.46 -20.04 -15.46
CA VAL A 147 -2.32 -20.24 -14.01
C VAL A 147 -1.53 -21.51 -13.71
N LEU A 148 -1.86 -22.63 -14.37
CA LEU A 148 -1.13 -23.89 -14.18
C LEU A 148 0.35 -23.79 -14.60
N SER A 149 0.62 -23.21 -15.77
CA SER A 149 1.96 -22.97 -16.25
C SER A 149 2.78 -22.10 -15.29
N GLN A 150 2.12 -21.10 -14.71
CA GLN A 150 2.77 -20.21 -13.74
C GLN A 150 3.06 -20.93 -12.42
N LEU A 151 2.14 -21.74 -11.92
CA LEU A 151 2.36 -22.57 -10.73
C LEU A 151 3.50 -23.56 -10.93
N GLN A 152 3.58 -24.19 -12.12
CA GLN A 152 4.70 -25.05 -12.48
C GLN A 152 6.02 -24.28 -12.54
N ALA A 153 6.02 -23.08 -13.12
CA ALA A 153 7.23 -22.25 -13.21
C ALA A 153 7.76 -21.82 -11.84
N VAL A 154 6.87 -21.51 -10.88
CA VAL A 154 7.30 -21.07 -9.55
C VAL A 154 7.55 -22.25 -8.59
N SER A 155 7.10 -23.46 -8.88
CA SER A 155 7.31 -24.63 -8.00
C SER A 155 8.80 -24.95 -7.79
N VAL A 156 9.68 -24.56 -8.70
CA VAL A 156 11.15 -24.73 -8.59
C VAL A 156 11.75 -23.89 -7.47
N LEU A 157 11.01 -22.90 -6.95
CA LEU A 157 11.47 -22.06 -5.84
C LEU A 157 11.47 -22.81 -4.49
N ASN A 158 10.78 -23.95 -4.39
CA ASN A 158 10.62 -24.75 -3.16
C ASN A 158 10.10 -23.92 -1.99
N ALA A 159 9.10 -23.03 -2.26
CA ALA A 159 8.46 -22.24 -1.23
C ALA A 159 7.58 -23.10 -0.31
N ALA A 160 7.27 -22.58 0.88
CA ALA A 160 6.45 -23.30 1.86
C ALA A 160 5.08 -23.67 1.30
N GLU A 161 4.39 -22.73 0.65
CA GLU A 161 3.04 -22.95 0.11
C GLU A 161 2.79 -22.07 -1.15
N TYR A 162 1.79 -22.47 -1.97
CA TYR A 162 1.44 -21.80 -3.23
C TYR A 162 -0.05 -21.54 -3.31
N PHE A 163 -0.43 -20.27 -3.55
CA PHE A 163 -1.83 -19.84 -3.58
C PHE A 163 -2.17 -19.16 -4.91
N PRO A 164 -2.99 -19.78 -5.77
CA PRO A 164 -3.61 -19.06 -6.88
C PRO A 164 -4.76 -18.20 -6.36
N VAL A 165 -4.67 -16.86 -6.54
CA VAL A 165 -5.67 -15.92 -6.03
C VAL A 165 -6.11 -14.91 -7.08
N SER A 166 -7.28 -14.32 -6.86
CA SER A 166 -7.68 -13.08 -7.48
C SER A 166 -8.00 -12.05 -6.39
N ALA A 167 -7.13 -11.09 -6.22
CA ALA A 167 -7.36 -9.98 -5.30
C ALA A 167 -8.59 -9.12 -5.64
N VAL A 168 -9.06 -9.16 -6.90
CA VAL A 168 -10.22 -8.40 -7.37
C VAL A 168 -11.53 -9.11 -7.08
N THR A 169 -11.58 -10.45 -7.28
CA THR A 169 -12.80 -11.25 -7.08
C THR A 169 -12.88 -11.89 -5.69
N GLY A 170 -11.77 -11.89 -4.94
CA GLY A 170 -11.67 -12.58 -3.65
C GLY A 170 -11.41 -14.08 -3.74
N HIS A 171 -11.36 -14.66 -4.95
CA HIS A 171 -11.10 -16.10 -5.13
C HIS A 171 -9.71 -16.48 -4.59
N GLY A 172 -9.62 -17.54 -3.79
CA GLY A 172 -8.40 -18.04 -3.17
C GLY A 172 -7.88 -17.19 -1.99
N VAL A 173 -8.51 -16.04 -1.69
CA VAL A 173 -8.12 -15.19 -0.55
C VAL A 173 -8.46 -15.83 0.80
N PRO A 174 -9.62 -16.49 1.00
CA PRO A 174 -9.93 -17.18 2.25
C PRO A 174 -8.93 -18.30 2.57
N GLU A 175 -8.52 -19.08 1.57
CA GLU A 175 -7.54 -20.17 1.73
C GLU A 175 -6.16 -19.62 2.11
N LEU A 176 -5.71 -18.55 1.46
CA LEU A 176 -4.49 -17.83 1.82
C LEU A 176 -4.56 -17.31 3.26
N LEU A 177 -5.66 -16.65 3.65
CA LEU A 177 -5.85 -16.15 5.02
C LEU A 177 -5.80 -17.27 6.06
N SER A 178 -6.49 -18.38 5.81
CA SER A 178 -6.48 -19.53 6.72
C SER A 178 -5.07 -20.09 6.94
N ALA A 179 -4.28 -20.20 5.87
CA ALA A 179 -2.89 -20.65 5.96
C ALA A 179 -2.01 -19.64 6.71
N LEU A 180 -2.21 -18.33 6.49
CA LEU A 180 -1.50 -17.29 7.22
C LEU A 180 -1.85 -17.31 8.70
N GLN A 181 -3.13 -17.44 9.08
CA GLN A 181 -3.56 -17.54 10.47
C GLN A 181 -2.91 -18.74 11.20
N ALA A 182 -2.74 -19.86 10.49
CA ALA A 182 -2.08 -21.03 11.04
C ALA A 182 -0.59 -20.83 11.37
N ARG A 183 0.06 -19.83 10.76
CA ARG A 183 1.47 -19.47 10.98
C ARG A 183 1.66 -18.41 12.05
N MET A 184 0.60 -17.76 12.51
CA MET A 184 0.72 -16.72 13.54
C MET A 184 1.02 -17.34 14.91
N PRO A 185 2.02 -16.82 15.65
CA PRO A 185 2.32 -17.23 17.01
C PRO A 185 1.24 -16.77 17.99
N GLU A 186 1.16 -17.41 19.13
CA GLU A 186 0.41 -16.91 20.28
C GLU A 186 1.03 -15.61 20.80
N GLY A 187 0.22 -14.59 21.01
CA GLY A 187 0.68 -13.28 21.45
C GLY A 187 -0.47 -12.29 21.63
N PRO A 188 -0.19 -11.09 22.15
CA PRO A 188 -1.20 -10.05 22.31
C PRO A 188 -1.57 -9.44 20.96
N ALA A 189 -2.80 -8.95 20.83
CA ALA A 189 -3.17 -8.12 19.70
C ALA A 189 -2.35 -6.81 19.68
N TYR A 190 -1.86 -6.43 18.50
CA TYR A 190 -1.07 -5.21 18.30
C TYR A 190 -1.93 -3.95 18.16
N TYR A 191 -3.16 -4.11 17.67
CA TYR A 191 -4.08 -3.02 17.35
C TYR A 191 -5.46 -3.28 17.93
N PRO A 192 -6.22 -2.22 18.31
CA PRO A 192 -7.64 -2.35 18.66
C PRO A 192 -8.45 -3.00 17.54
N VAL A 193 -9.51 -3.73 17.88
CA VAL A 193 -10.33 -4.51 16.92
C VAL A 193 -10.96 -3.63 15.84
N GLU A 194 -11.26 -2.38 16.16
CA GLU A 194 -11.87 -1.42 15.22
C GLU A 194 -10.84 -0.79 14.26
N MET A 195 -9.55 -0.96 14.52
CA MET A 195 -8.50 -0.34 13.72
C MET A 195 -8.13 -1.22 12.53
N VAL A 196 -8.34 -0.72 11.33
CA VAL A 196 -7.99 -1.39 10.06
C VAL A 196 -6.70 -0.88 9.44
N SER A 197 -6.18 0.27 9.89
CA SER A 197 -4.90 0.86 9.47
C SER A 197 -4.45 1.91 10.48
N ASP A 198 -3.14 2.08 10.62
CA ASP A 198 -2.51 3.12 11.44
C ASP A 198 -2.02 4.33 10.61
N THR A 199 -2.42 4.40 9.34
CA THR A 199 -2.04 5.50 8.45
C THR A 199 -2.66 6.82 8.93
N GLU A 200 -1.84 7.84 9.18
CA GLU A 200 -2.31 9.17 9.54
C GLU A 200 -3.25 9.74 8.46
N GLU A 201 -4.32 10.43 8.89
CA GLU A 201 -5.32 11.00 7.98
C GLU A 201 -4.71 11.96 6.96
N SER A 202 -3.71 12.75 7.37
CA SER A 202 -3.01 13.68 6.49
C SER A 202 -2.25 12.95 5.37
N LEU A 203 -1.57 11.86 5.71
CA LEU A 203 -0.89 11.01 4.73
C LEU A 203 -1.89 10.31 3.83
N TRP A 204 -2.99 9.81 4.40
CA TRP A 204 -4.03 9.16 3.62
C TRP A 204 -4.64 10.09 2.57
N VAL A 205 -4.98 11.33 2.92
CA VAL A 205 -5.49 12.32 1.96
C VAL A 205 -4.45 12.64 0.89
N ALA A 206 -3.17 12.79 1.25
CA ALA A 206 -2.10 13.01 0.29
C ALA A 206 -1.98 11.84 -0.70
N GLU A 207 -2.08 10.60 -0.23
CA GLU A 207 -2.07 9.40 -1.06
C GLU A 207 -3.32 9.31 -1.96
N LEU A 208 -4.50 9.67 -1.49
CA LEU A 208 -5.71 9.75 -2.34
C LEU A 208 -5.54 10.78 -3.47
N VAL A 209 -4.93 11.93 -3.19
CA VAL A 209 -4.59 12.92 -4.25
C VAL A 209 -3.60 12.31 -5.23
N ARG A 210 -2.57 11.63 -4.75
CA ARG A 210 -1.57 10.99 -5.60
C ARG A 210 -2.17 9.88 -6.47
N GLU A 211 -3.07 9.07 -5.95
CA GLU A 211 -3.81 8.06 -6.73
C GLU A 211 -4.54 8.68 -7.92
N GLN A 212 -5.28 9.76 -7.68
CA GLN A 212 -6.01 10.43 -8.75
C GLN A 212 -5.08 11.09 -9.77
N LEU A 213 -3.94 11.62 -9.34
CA LEU A 213 -2.90 12.11 -10.25
C LEU A 213 -2.32 10.96 -11.10
N LEU A 214 -2.03 9.80 -10.50
CA LEU A 214 -1.55 8.61 -11.22
C LEU A 214 -2.56 8.14 -12.28
N ALA A 215 -3.86 8.30 -12.03
CA ALA A 215 -4.91 7.92 -12.98
C ALA A 215 -5.00 8.84 -14.19
N VAL A 216 -4.72 10.13 -14.04
CA VAL A 216 -4.92 11.14 -15.08
C VAL A 216 -3.65 11.60 -15.79
N LEU A 217 -2.50 11.55 -15.10
CA LEU A 217 -1.20 11.92 -15.68
C LEU A 217 -0.66 10.83 -16.61
N LYS A 218 0.10 11.25 -17.61
CA LYS A 218 0.69 10.37 -18.62
C LYS A 218 2.20 10.48 -18.63
N ASP A 219 2.81 9.59 -19.38
CA ASP A 219 4.24 9.52 -19.65
C ASP A 219 5.08 9.49 -18.35
N GLU A 220 6.02 10.37 -18.15
CA GLU A 220 6.89 10.47 -16.98
C GLU A 220 6.29 11.25 -15.81
N LEU A 221 5.23 12.04 -16.02
CA LEU A 221 4.65 12.89 -14.98
C LEU A 221 4.18 12.14 -13.73
N PRO A 222 3.53 10.95 -13.83
CA PRO A 222 3.14 10.18 -12.65
C PRO A 222 4.28 9.87 -11.68
N TYR A 223 5.49 9.74 -12.22
CA TYR A 223 6.67 9.37 -11.45
C TYR A 223 7.37 10.58 -10.81
N SER A 224 7.19 11.78 -11.39
CA SER A 224 7.84 13.03 -10.98
C SER A 224 7.01 13.87 -10.02
N VAL A 225 5.82 13.40 -9.60
CA VAL A 225 4.99 14.11 -8.64
C VAL A 225 5.04 13.47 -7.26
N ALA A 226 5.02 14.33 -6.23
CA ALA A 226 4.78 13.96 -4.84
C ALA A 226 3.61 14.78 -4.28
N THR A 227 3.01 14.33 -3.21
CA THR A 227 1.87 14.98 -2.55
C THR A 227 2.11 15.05 -1.06
N ARG A 228 1.67 16.14 -0.42
CA ARG A 228 1.73 16.31 1.03
C ARG A 228 0.62 17.23 1.49
N VAL A 229 -0.07 16.86 2.56
CA VAL A 229 -0.96 17.78 3.27
C VAL A 229 -0.11 18.73 4.09
N THR A 230 -0.33 20.04 3.92
CA THR A 230 0.43 21.11 4.57
C THR A 230 -0.39 21.88 5.59
N GLU A 231 -1.72 21.88 5.46
CA GLU A 231 -2.65 22.49 6.42
C GLU A 231 -3.82 21.54 6.65
N TRP A 232 -4.15 21.31 7.92
CA TRP A 232 -5.26 20.46 8.34
C TRP A 232 -6.12 21.22 9.37
N GLU A 233 -7.18 21.85 8.88
CA GLU A 233 -8.16 22.56 9.71
C GLU A 233 -9.55 22.12 9.28
N TRP A 234 -9.99 20.98 9.83
CA TRP A 234 -11.25 20.38 9.40
C TRP A 234 -12.43 21.38 9.44
N PRO A 235 -13.26 21.50 8.40
CA PRO A 235 -13.31 20.62 7.20
C PRO A 235 -12.33 21.00 6.07
N ARG A 236 -11.49 22.01 6.23
CA ARG A 236 -10.52 22.47 5.24
C ARG A 236 -9.23 21.68 5.33
N VAL A 237 -8.82 21.12 4.19
CA VAL A 237 -7.54 20.40 4.03
C VAL A 237 -6.83 20.96 2.81
N ARG A 238 -5.58 21.36 2.99
CA ARG A 238 -4.72 21.82 1.91
C ARG A 238 -3.66 20.78 1.60
N CYS A 239 -3.63 20.34 0.34
CA CYS A 239 -2.64 19.40 -0.15
C CYS A 239 -1.79 20.05 -1.25
N GLU A 240 -0.48 20.02 -1.07
CA GLU A 240 0.48 20.44 -2.08
C GLU A 240 0.93 19.26 -2.95
N ILE A 241 1.04 19.55 -4.24
CA ILE A 241 1.52 18.64 -5.28
C ILE A 241 2.85 19.20 -5.76
N TYR A 242 3.92 18.45 -5.55
CA TYR A 242 5.27 18.84 -5.93
C TYR A 242 5.63 18.23 -7.28
N GLY A 243 6.08 19.05 -8.21
CA GLY A 243 6.70 18.64 -9.47
C GLY A 243 8.16 19.07 -9.52
N GLU A 244 8.95 18.53 -10.44
CA GLU A 244 10.38 18.83 -10.57
C GLU A 244 10.69 20.05 -11.45
N ARG A 245 9.76 20.44 -12.34
CA ARG A 245 9.98 21.49 -13.37
C ARG A 245 8.75 22.35 -13.56
N GLU A 246 8.97 23.63 -13.92
CA GLU A 246 7.88 24.56 -14.25
C GLU A 246 6.98 24.07 -15.41
N SER A 247 7.56 23.43 -16.42
CA SER A 247 6.79 22.82 -17.51
C SER A 247 5.80 21.76 -17.01
N GLN A 248 6.17 20.98 -15.99
CA GLN A 248 5.31 19.97 -15.40
C GLN A 248 4.15 20.57 -14.60
N LYS A 249 4.39 21.71 -13.91
CA LYS A 249 3.35 22.43 -13.16
C LYS A 249 2.13 22.76 -14.04
N GLY A 250 2.35 23.32 -15.22
CA GLY A 250 1.28 23.61 -16.15
C GLY A 250 0.51 22.36 -16.60
N MET A 251 1.20 21.24 -16.82
CA MET A 251 0.59 19.96 -17.20
C MET A 251 -0.25 19.34 -16.07
N VAL A 252 0.20 19.44 -14.82
CA VAL A 252 -0.54 18.96 -13.64
C VAL A 252 -1.78 19.81 -13.38
N ILE A 253 -1.71 21.11 -13.56
CA ILE A 253 -2.86 22.01 -13.41
C ILE A 253 -3.89 21.74 -14.52
N GLY A 254 -3.42 21.52 -15.74
CA GLY A 254 -4.25 21.34 -16.92
C GLY A 254 -4.80 22.67 -17.47
N LYS A 255 -5.45 22.62 -18.64
CA LYS A 255 -6.01 23.81 -19.30
C LYS A 255 -7.11 24.44 -18.42
N GLY A 256 -6.89 25.69 -17.98
CA GLY A 256 -7.85 26.39 -17.10
C GLY A 256 -8.08 25.71 -15.73
N GLY A 257 -7.17 24.82 -15.27
CA GLY A 257 -7.31 24.10 -14.00
C GLY A 257 -8.19 22.85 -14.06
N ASP A 258 -8.62 22.42 -15.23
CA ASP A 258 -9.58 21.32 -15.39
C ASP A 258 -9.08 19.99 -14.84
N LEU A 259 -7.77 19.67 -14.98
CA LEU A 259 -7.22 18.42 -14.49
C LEU A 259 -7.21 18.41 -12.98
N LEU A 260 -6.72 19.48 -12.36
CA LEU A 260 -6.66 19.62 -10.92
C LEU A 260 -8.05 19.60 -10.28
N LYS A 261 -9.03 20.24 -10.94
CA LYS A 261 -10.44 20.21 -10.53
C LYS A 261 -11.01 18.78 -10.54
N LYS A 262 -10.73 17.99 -11.59
CA LYS A 262 -11.13 16.57 -11.65
C LYS A 262 -10.52 15.76 -10.51
N VAL A 263 -9.23 15.89 -10.27
CA VAL A 263 -8.55 15.25 -9.14
C VAL A 263 -9.23 15.59 -7.82
N GLY A 264 -9.48 16.88 -7.56
CA GLY A 264 -10.14 17.32 -6.33
C GLY A 264 -11.57 16.77 -6.16
N ILE A 265 -12.33 16.63 -7.25
CA ILE A 265 -13.68 16.03 -7.22
C ILE A 265 -13.59 14.54 -6.83
N GLU A 266 -12.72 13.77 -7.49
CA GLU A 266 -12.61 12.33 -7.24
C GLU A 266 -12.06 12.02 -5.84
N VAL A 267 -11.14 12.83 -5.33
CA VAL A 267 -10.65 12.68 -3.95
C VAL A 267 -11.78 12.99 -2.96
N ARG A 268 -12.53 14.07 -3.14
CA ARG A 268 -13.62 14.44 -2.20
C ARG A 268 -14.74 13.40 -2.11
N LYS A 269 -14.95 12.57 -3.14
CA LYS A 269 -15.88 11.43 -3.06
C LYS A 269 -15.45 10.35 -2.07
N GLN A 270 -14.17 10.32 -1.73
CA GLN A 270 -13.57 9.34 -0.81
C GLN A 270 -13.34 9.92 0.59
N LEU A 271 -13.61 11.20 0.80
CA LEU A 271 -13.49 11.87 2.09
C LEU A 271 -14.84 11.96 2.79
N PRO A 272 -14.87 12.16 4.11
CA PRO A 272 -16.11 12.43 4.84
C PRO A 272 -16.88 13.61 4.25
N LYS A 273 -18.22 13.57 4.36
CA LYS A 273 -19.08 14.64 3.84
C LYS A 273 -18.70 15.98 4.45
N GLY A 274 -18.65 17.03 3.61
CA GLY A 274 -18.30 18.38 4.04
C GLY A 274 -16.83 18.74 3.84
N ALA A 275 -15.95 17.78 3.53
CA ALA A 275 -14.54 18.08 3.28
C ALA A 275 -14.33 19.12 2.18
N TYR A 276 -13.54 20.13 2.48
CA TYR A 276 -13.09 21.16 1.55
C TYR A 276 -11.59 20.94 1.27
N LEU A 277 -11.29 20.46 0.06
CA LEU A 277 -9.94 20.14 -0.37
C LEU A 277 -9.38 21.22 -1.29
N GLU A 278 -8.29 21.84 -0.86
CA GLU A 278 -7.49 22.78 -1.65
C GLU A 278 -6.27 22.06 -2.22
N LEU A 279 -6.07 22.18 -3.54
CA LEU A 279 -4.91 21.60 -4.23
C LEU A 279 -4.04 22.71 -4.79
N HIS A 280 -2.76 22.69 -4.43
CA HIS A 280 -1.75 23.62 -4.95
C HIS A 280 -0.63 22.86 -5.64
N VAL A 281 -0.10 23.42 -6.72
CA VAL A 281 1.04 22.82 -7.43
C VAL A 281 2.27 23.71 -7.25
N THR A 282 3.30 23.13 -6.68
CA THR A 282 4.59 23.79 -6.38
C THR A 282 5.71 23.06 -7.11
N VAL A 283 6.73 23.80 -7.54
CA VAL A 283 7.94 23.20 -8.12
C VAL A 283 9.00 23.06 -7.03
N ASP A 284 9.45 21.83 -6.80
CA ASP A 284 10.60 21.52 -5.97
C ASP A 284 11.62 20.77 -6.84
N LYS A 285 12.62 21.52 -7.31
CA LYS A 285 13.55 21.03 -8.32
C LYS A 285 14.38 19.86 -7.81
N ASP A 286 14.47 18.80 -8.61
CA ASP A 286 15.27 17.61 -8.37
C ASP A 286 14.96 16.93 -7.01
N TRP A 287 13.70 17.04 -6.52
CA TRP A 287 13.31 16.54 -5.20
C TRP A 287 13.57 15.03 -5.03
N GLN A 288 13.48 14.24 -6.14
CA GLN A 288 13.73 12.79 -6.10
C GLN A 288 15.19 12.40 -5.83
N GLN A 289 16.13 13.35 -6.01
CA GLN A 289 17.57 13.15 -5.80
C GLN A 289 18.06 13.72 -4.47
N ARG A 290 17.20 14.42 -3.73
CA ARG A 290 17.56 15.18 -2.54
C ARG A 290 17.08 14.50 -1.26
N PRO A 291 17.97 13.95 -0.41
CA PRO A 291 17.60 13.25 0.81
C PRO A 291 16.74 14.08 1.77
N ASP A 292 17.07 15.39 1.94
CA ASP A 292 16.31 16.32 2.77
C ASP A 292 14.87 16.52 2.30
N ARG A 293 14.65 16.47 0.98
CA ARG A 293 13.31 16.58 0.39
C ARG A 293 12.53 15.28 0.50
N LEU A 294 13.21 14.16 0.30
CA LEU A 294 12.58 12.84 0.46
C LEU A 294 12.08 12.66 1.90
N GLU A 295 12.90 12.99 2.90
CA GLU A 295 12.52 12.93 4.31
C GLU A 295 11.33 13.86 4.62
N ARG A 296 11.38 15.11 4.14
CA ARG A 296 10.27 16.07 4.29
C ARG A 296 8.97 15.56 3.67
N LEU A 297 9.03 14.80 2.58
CA LEU A 297 7.87 14.24 1.88
C LEU A 297 7.40 12.90 2.49
N GLY A 298 8.10 12.36 3.49
CA GLY A 298 7.75 11.12 4.17
C GLY A 298 8.25 9.85 3.45
N TYR A 299 9.30 9.99 2.62
CA TYR A 299 9.91 8.86 1.89
C TYR A 299 11.19 8.37 2.54
#